data_e2daad71e0ac62ea61e0ee08de8c5b40
#
_entry.id   e2daad71e0ac62ea61e0ee08de8c5b40
#
_cell.length_a   1.000
_cell.length_b   1.000
_cell.length_c   1.000
_cell.angle_alpha   90.00
_cell.angle_beta   90.00
_cell.angle_gamma   90.00
#
_symmetry.space_group_name_H-M   'P 1'
#
loop_
_entity.id
_entity.type
_entity.pdbx_description
1 polymer ?
#
loop_
_entity_poly.entity_id
_entity_poly.type
_entity_poly.pdbx_seq_one_letter_code
_entity_poly.pdbx_strand_id
1 'polypeptide(L)'
;MSPVPTAGLREVYLGRWEGLNVAEIEQRFPEAWMLWTKEPRWDVVPGGEGEKAFETRVNAELDSILARHEHGDVLIVTHGGVIQVALHRVIGRANHGLFPFRIDNASISTIEKRNGRFVVSGVNDTGHLEGPE
;
A
#
# COMPACT_ATOMS: atom_id res chain seq x y z
N MET A 1 14.40 -17.74 9.23
CA MET A 1 12.97 -17.35 9.43
C MET A 1 12.22 -17.66 8.15
N SER A 2 11.07 -18.32 8.24
CA SER A 2 10.25 -18.64 7.05
C SER A 2 9.12 -17.61 6.93
N PRO A 3 8.90 -17.00 5.76
CA PRO A 3 7.80 -16.08 5.58
C PRO A 3 6.45 -16.81 5.63
N VAL A 4 5.45 -16.15 6.20
CA VAL A 4 4.06 -16.63 6.22
C VAL A 4 3.27 -15.83 5.19
N PRO A 5 2.84 -16.45 4.08
CA PRO A 5 2.07 -15.73 3.07
C PRO A 5 0.67 -15.39 3.57
N THR A 6 0.21 -14.19 3.24
CA THR A 6 -1.17 -13.77 3.52
C THR A 6 -1.79 -13.05 2.32
N ALA A 7 -3.02 -13.41 1.99
CA ALA A 7 -3.77 -12.75 0.91
C ALA A 7 -4.26 -11.35 1.33
N GLY A 8 -4.34 -11.07 2.63
CA GLY A 8 -4.78 -9.78 3.15
C GLY A 8 -3.87 -8.62 2.78
N LEU A 9 -2.57 -8.86 2.56
CA LEU A 9 -1.57 -7.85 2.21
C LEU A 9 -1.12 -7.91 0.73
N ARG A 10 -1.89 -8.52 -0.14
CA ARG A 10 -1.66 -8.42 -1.58
C ARG A 10 -1.99 -7.01 -2.08
N GLU A 11 -1.41 -6.63 -3.23
CA GLU A 11 -1.71 -5.34 -3.86
C GLU A 11 -3.19 -5.21 -4.22
N VAL A 12 -3.65 -3.98 -4.41
CA VAL A 12 -4.99 -3.70 -4.90
C VAL A 12 -5.23 -4.42 -6.23
N TYR A 13 -6.42 -5.00 -6.39
CA TYR A 13 -6.82 -5.60 -7.65
C TYR A 13 -7.25 -4.53 -8.64
N LEU A 14 -6.53 -4.44 -9.75
CA LEU A 14 -6.74 -3.42 -10.78
C LEU A 14 -7.74 -3.83 -11.87
N GLY A 15 -8.54 -4.87 -11.65
CA GLY A 15 -9.61 -5.25 -12.56
C GLY A 15 -9.17 -5.33 -14.02
N ARG A 16 -9.81 -4.53 -14.87
CA ARG A 16 -9.54 -4.51 -16.31
C ARG A 16 -8.22 -3.86 -16.71
N TRP A 17 -7.51 -3.24 -15.77
CA TRP A 17 -6.17 -2.70 -16.00
C TRP A 17 -5.07 -3.74 -15.75
N GLU A 18 -5.40 -4.89 -15.15
CA GLU A 18 -4.41 -5.94 -14.90
C GLU A 18 -3.71 -6.37 -16.19
N GLY A 19 -2.37 -6.45 -16.13
CA GLY A 19 -1.54 -6.88 -17.25
C GLY A 19 -1.37 -5.86 -18.38
N LEU A 20 -1.94 -4.65 -18.26
CA LEU A 20 -1.78 -3.59 -19.24
C LEU A 20 -0.71 -2.59 -18.81
N ASN A 21 0.00 -2.05 -19.79
CA ASN A 21 0.85 -0.88 -19.56
C ASN A 21 0.03 0.42 -19.65
N VAL A 22 0.65 1.54 -19.26
CA VAL A 22 -0.01 2.86 -19.23
C VAL A 22 -0.60 3.24 -20.59
N ALA A 23 0.13 3.05 -21.69
CA ALA A 23 -0.34 3.39 -23.03
C ALA A 23 -1.58 2.56 -23.45
N GLU A 24 -1.61 1.29 -23.07
CA GLU A 24 -2.76 0.41 -23.31
C GLU A 24 -3.98 0.81 -22.47
N ILE A 25 -3.75 1.23 -21.21
CA ILE A 25 -4.82 1.73 -20.34
C ILE A 25 -5.42 3.00 -20.93
N GLU A 26 -4.59 3.97 -21.29
CA GLU A 26 -5.02 5.23 -21.91
C GLU A 26 -5.82 5.00 -23.19
N GLN A 27 -5.37 4.09 -24.04
CA GLN A 27 -6.04 3.76 -25.29
C GLN A 27 -7.37 3.05 -25.09
N ARG A 28 -7.44 2.07 -24.17
CA ARG A 28 -8.61 1.21 -23.98
C ARG A 28 -9.63 1.79 -23.00
N PHE A 29 -9.20 2.63 -22.06
CA PHE A 29 -10.01 3.21 -21.00
C PHE A 29 -9.78 4.70 -20.85
N PRO A 30 -9.92 5.51 -21.92
CA PRO A 30 -9.52 6.93 -21.91
C PRO A 30 -10.27 7.75 -20.85
N GLU A 31 -11.53 7.48 -20.59
CA GLU A 31 -12.32 8.18 -19.57
C GLU A 31 -11.83 7.87 -18.15
N ALA A 32 -11.65 6.60 -17.83
CA ALA A 32 -11.13 6.18 -16.53
C ALA A 32 -9.70 6.67 -16.31
N TRP A 33 -8.86 6.64 -17.35
CA TRP A 33 -7.50 7.17 -17.30
C TRP A 33 -7.48 8.68 -17.06
N MET A 34 -8.35 9.44 -17.74
CA MET A 34 -8.48 10.88 -17.51
C MET A 34 -8.90 11.20 -16.07
N LEU A 35 -9.81 10.44 -15.48
CA LEU A 35 -10.18 10.61 -14.07
C LEU A 35 -9.00 10.30 -13.15
N TRP A 36 -8.29 9.21 -13.41
CA TRP A 36 -7.10 8.81 -12.65
C TRP A 36 -6.00 9.88 -12.68
N THR A 37 -5.73 10.51 -13.82
CA THR A 37 -4.69 11.52 -13.93
C THR A 37 -5.03 12.83 -13.23
N LYS A 38 -6.33 13.12 -13.05
CA LYS A 38 -6.79 14.27 -12.28
C LYS A 38 -6.74 14.04 -10.79
N GLU A 39 -7.24 12.89 -10.37
CA GLU A 39 -7.32 12.48 -8.96
C GLU A 39 -7.21 10.96 -8.92
N PRO A 40 -6.02 10.41 -8.62
CA PRO A 40 -5.83 8.96 -8.60
C PRO A 40 -6.63 8.34 -7.46
N ARG A 41 -7.66 7.60 -7.82
CA ARG A 41 -8.55 6.88 -6.90
C ARG A 41 -8.79 5.47 -7.42
N TRP A 42 -8.71 4.50 -6.54
CA TRP A 42 -8.95 3.10 -6.93
C TRP A 42 -10.34 2.85 -7.47
N ASP A 43 -11.32 3.67 -7.07
CA ASP A 43 -12.72 3.52 -7.51
C ASP A 43 -12.95 3.85 -9.00
N VAL A 44 -12.00 4.56 -9.65
CA VAL A 44 -12.11 4.85 -11.10
C VAL A 44 -11.66 3.68 -11.97
N VAL A 45 -11.01 2.67 -11.39
CA VAL A 45 -10.47 1.52 -12.12
C VAL A 45 -11.59 0.55 -12.50
N PRO A 46 -11.85 0.32 -13.80
CA PRO A 46 -12.96 -0.54 -14.23
C PRO A 46 -12.80 -1.98 -13.74
N GLY A 47 -13.78 -2.47 -12.98
CA GLY A 47 -13.76 -3.83 -12.43
C GLY A 47 -12.71 -4.06 -11.34
N GLY A 48 -12.10 -3.00 -10.85
CA GLY A 48 -11.13 -3.06 -9.74
C GLY A 48 -11.80 -3.34 -8.39
N GLU A 49 -10.96 -3.58 -7.38
CA GLU A 49 -11.41 -3.86 -6.02
C GLU A 49 -12.09 -2.65 -5.36
N GLY A 50 -11.65 -1.43 -5.71
CA GLY A 50 -12.09 -0.19 -5.10
C GLY A 50 -11.43 0.12 -3.76
N GLU A 51 -11.51 1.39 -3.35
CA GLU A 51 -10.83 1.90 -2.15
C GLU A 51 -11.29 1.20 -0.87
N LYS A 52 -12.60 1.19 -0.66
CA LYS A 52 -13.18 0.69 0.59
C LYS A 52 -12.87 -0.78 0.84
N ALA A 53 -13.02 -1.62 -0.17
CA ALA A 53 -12.73 -3.05 -0.05
C ALA A 53 -11.25 -3.29 0.22
N PHE A 54 -10.38 -2.58 -0.49
CA PHE A 54 -8.93 -2.65 -0.32
C PHE A 54 -8.49 -2.22 1.08
N GLU A 55 -8.89 -1.05 1.55
CA GLU A 55 -8.59 -0.57 2.89
C GLU A 55 -9.11 -1.51 3.99
N THR A 56 -10.34 -1.98 3.85
CA THR A 56 -10.95 -2.90 4.82
C THR A 56 -10.14 -4.19 4.93
N ARG A 57 -9.76 -4.78 3.80
CA ARG A 57 -8.97 -6.01 3.74
C ARG A 57 -7.59 -5.84 4.36
N VAL A 58 -6.87 -4.79 3.98
CA VAL A 58 -5.53 -4.50 4.49
C VAL A 58 -5.57 -4.22 5.99
N ASN A 59 -6.49 -3.39 6.44
CA ASN A 59 -6.62 -3.06 7.86
C ASN A 59 -6.97 -4.29 8.71
N ALA A 60 -7.86 -5.16 8.23
CA ALA A 60 -8.21 -6.40 8.94
C ALA A 60 -6.99 -7.32 9.10
N GLU A 61 -6.15 -7.45 8.06
CA GLU A 61 -4.93 -8.26 8.16
C GLU A 61 -3.89 -7.62 9.08
N LEU A 62 -3.72 -6.30 9.03
CA LEU A 62 -2.83 -5.59 9.96
C LEU A 62 -3.29 -5.78 11.41
N ASP A 63 -4.58 -5.68 11.69
CA ASP A 63 -5.14 -5.95 13.02
C ASP A 63 -4.83 -7.38 13.49
N SER A 64 -5.00 -8.34 12.59
CA SER A 64 -4.68 -9.75 12.87
C SER A 64 -3.20 -9.97 13.18
N ILE A 65 -2.31 -9.35 12.42
CA ILE A 65 -0.86 -9.42 12.64
C ILE A 65 -0.49 -8.79 13.99
N LEU A 66 -1.01 -7.60 14.28
CA LEU A 66 -0.74 -6.90 15.53
C LEU A 66 -1.26 -7.67 16.75
N ALA A 67 -2.40 -8.33 16.64
CA ALA A 67 -2.95 -9.16 17.72
C ALA A 67 -2.11 -10.41 18.01
N ARG A 68 -1.41 -10.94 17.00
CA ARG A 68 -0.52 -12.11 17.17
C ARG A 68 0.90 -11.72 17.63
N HIS A 69 1.27 -10.46 17.49
CA HIS A 69 2.63 -9.97 17.77
C HIS A 69 2.59 -8.73 18.67
N GLU A 70 2.32 -8.95 19.95
CA GLU A 70 2.25 -7.84 20.92
C GLU A 70 3.60 -7.20 21.20
N HIS A 71 4.69 -7.94 21.01
CA HIS A 71 6.06 -7.51 21.26
C HIS A 71 7.00 -7.96 20.13
N GLY A 72 8.13 -7.25 20.02
CA GLY A 72 9.18 -7.55 19.04
C GLY A 72 8.94 -6.88 17.70
N ASP A 73 9.71 -7.31 16.72
CA ASP A 73 9.70 -6.75 15.37
C ASP A 73 8.98 -7.68 14.41
N VAL A 74 8.15 -7.11 13.55
CA VAL A 74 7.46 -7.81 12.47
C VAL A 74 7.92 -7.22 11.15
N LEU A 75 8.50 -8.04 10.29
CA LEU A 75 8.84 -7.67 8.92
C LEU A 75 7.71 -8.06 7.99
N ILE A 76 7.16 -7.09 7.29
CA ILE A 76 6.12 -7.28 6.27
C ILE A 76 6.71 -6.96 4.90
N VAL A 77 6.70 -7.94 4.00
CA VAL A 77 7.08 -7.74 2.59
C VAL A 77 5.79 -7.65 1.77
N THR A 78 5.56 -6.49 1.17
CA THR A 78 4.30 -6.20 0.52
C THR A 78 4.49 -5.18 -0.63
N HIS A 79 3.47 -4.45 -1.00
CA HIS A 79 3.38 -3.58 -2.16
C HIS A 79 3.12 -2.13 -1.76
N GLY A 80 3.38 -1.21 -2.69
CA GLY A 80 3.26 0.23 -2.46
C GLY A 80 1.87 0.67 -1.99
N GLY A 81 0.80 0.16 -2.60
CA GLY A 81 -0.57 0.51 -2.19
C GLY A 81 -0.89 0.06 -0.76
N VAL A 82 -0.44 -1.12 -0.36
CA VAL A 82 -0.61 -1.63 1.01
C VAL A 82 0.13 -0.76 2.02
N ILE A 83 1.37 -0.34 1.68
CA ILE A 83 2.16 0.55 2.53
C ILE A 83 1.45 1.91 2.68
N GLN A 84 0.88 2.46 1.60
CA GLN A 84 0.08 3.68 1.67
C GLN A 84 -1.08 3.53 2.67
N VAL A 85 -1.83 2.43 2.62
CA VAL A 85 -2.93 2.18 3.57
C VAL A 85 -2.41 2.14 5.01
N ALA A 86 -1.31 1.43 5.25
CA ALA A 86 -0.72 1.32 6.59
C ALA A 86 -0.29 2.69 7.15
N LEU A 87 0.34 3.52 6.33
CA LEU A 87 0.77 4.86 6.72
C LEU A 87 -0.43 5.79 6.99
N HIS A 88 -1.44 5.77 6.11
CA HIS A 88 -2.68 6.54 6.30
C HIS A 88 -3.41 6.15 7.58
N ARG A 89 -3.44 4.87 7.90
CA ARG A 89 -4.01 4.38 9.16
C ARG A 89 -3.36 5.04 10.38
N VAL A 90 -2.02 5.17 10.39
CA VAL A 90 -1.29 5.78 11.50
C VAL A 90 -1.60 7.27 11.63
N ILE A 91 -1.69 7.99 10.51
CA ILE A 91 -1.99 9.43 10.52
C ILE A 91 -3.49 9.74 10.67
N GLY A 92 -4.35 8.71 10.74
CA GLY A 92 -5.79 8.87 10.95
C GLY A 92 -6.54 9.50 9.77
N ARG A 93 -6.03 9.36 8.55
CA ARG A 93 -6.69 9.81 7.32
C ARG A 93 -7.07 8.63 6.45
N ALA A 94 -8.23 8.71 5.81
CA ALA A 94 -8.61 7.76 4.78
C ALA A 94 -7.65 7.85 3.57
N ASN A 95 -7.30 6.69 3.02
CA ASN A 95 -6.54 6.61 1.79
C ASN A 95 -7.49 6.72 0.59
N HIS A 96 -7.62 7.91 0.06
CA HIS A 96 -8.47 8.18 -1.12
C HIS A 96 -7.77 7.86 -2.46
N GLY A 97 -6.86 6.90 -2.47
CA GLY A 97 -6.04 6.59 -3.65
C GLY A 97 -4.95 7.61 -3.93
N LEU A 98 -4.92 8.70 -3.18
CA LEU A 98 -3.79 9.63 -3.22
C LEU A 98 -2.55 8.92 -2.70
N PHE A 99 -1.44 9.16 -3.37
CA PHE A 99 -0.13 8.62 -3.00
C PHE A 99 0.76 9.73 -2.44
N PRO A 100 0.47 10.25 -1.22
CA PRO A 100 1.24 11.34 -0.64
C PRO A 100 2.64 10.91 -0.19
N PHE A 101 2.87 9.59 -0.11
CA PHE A 101 4.16 9.03 0.24
C PHE A 101 4.79 8.42 -1.01
N ARG A 102 6.03 8.80 -1.29
CA ARG A 102 6.83 8.07 -2.28
C ARG A 102 7.23 6.72 -1.70
N ILE A 103 6.97 5.65 -2.40
CA ILE A 103 7.33 4.28 -2.04
C ILE A 103 8.03 3.65 -3.23
N ASP A 104 9.34 3.56 -3.17
CA ASP A 104 10.17 2.93 -4.20
C ASP A 104 10.24 1.41 -3.97
N ASN A 105 10.56 0.67 -5.02
CA ASN A 105 10.79 -0.77 -4.91
C ASN A 105 11.95 -1.06 -3.95
N ALA A 106 11.78 -2.09 -3.12
CA ALA A 106 12.72 -2.50 -2.09
C ALA A 106 13.01 -1.43 -1.01
N SER A 107 12.20 -0.38 -0.91
CA SER A 107 12.29 0.59 0.20
C SER A 107 11.74 0.01 1.50
N ILE A 108 12.16 0.59 2.62
CA ILE A 108 11.71 0.24 3.97
C ILE A 108 10.94 1.42 4.54
N SER A 109 9.72 1.15 5.02
CA SER A 109 8.96 2.10 5.83
C SER A 109 8.72 1.50 7.20
N THR A 110 8.86 2.30 8.26
CA THR A 110 8.84 1.81 9.63
C THR A 110 7.73 2.47 10.44
N ILE A 111 6.93 1.65 11.09
CA ILE A 111 5.90 2.07 12.05
C ILE A 111 6.26 1.45 13.40
N GLU A 112 6.31 2.26 14.44
CA GLU A 112 6.62 1.82 15.79
C GLU A 112 5.43 2.04 16.72
N LYS A 113 5.27 1.16 17.70
CA LYS A 113 4.33 1.36 18.80
C LYS A 113 5.07 1.96 19.99
N ARG A 114 4.75 3.20 20.34
CA ARG A 114 5.34 3.93 21.47
C ARG A 114 4.26 4.37 22.45
N ASN A 115 4.32 3.92 23.69
CA ASN A 115 3.37 4.29 24.74
C ASN A 115 1.89 4.09 24.30
N GLY A 116 1.60 2.94 23.68
CA GLY A 116 0.26 2.60 23.20
C GLY A 116 -0.19 3.29 21.91
N ARG A 117 0.64 4.15 21.32
CA ARG A 117 0.36 4.86 20.06
C ARG A 117 1.28 4.40 18.94
N PHE A 118 0.77 4.36 17.73
CA PHE A 118 1.59 4.12 16.54
C PHE A 118 2.17 5.44 16.04
N VAL A 119 3.46 5.39 15.66
CA VAL A 119 4.20 6.49 15.05
C VAL A 119 4.91 5.99 13.80
N VAL A 120 4.92 6.81 12.76
CA VAL A 120 5.74 6.56 11.57
C VAL A 120 7.14 7.09 11.86
N SER A 121 8.14 6.21 11.90
CA SER A 121 9.54 6.57 12.20
C SER A 121 10.43 6.61 10.97
N GLY A 122 9.95 6.12 9.83
CA GLY A 122 10.65 6.20 8.56
C GLY A 122 9.73 5.88 7.40
N VAL A 123 9.96 6.54 6.27
CA VAL A 123 9.23 6.29 5.02
C VAL A 123 10.22 6.24 3.88
N ASN A 124 10.09 5.21 3.03
CA ASN A 124 10.85 5.09 1.80
C ASN A 124 12.37 5.11 1.99
N ASP A 125 12.88 4.46 3.04
CA ASP A 125 14.32 4.32 3.23
C ASP A 125 14.90 3.35 2.19
N THR A 126 15.83 3.84 1.40
CA THR A 126 16.55 3.11 0.35
C THR A 126 18.05 3.06 0.60
N GLY A 127 18.52 3.50 1.77
CA GLY A 127 19.95 3.58 2.10
C GLY A 127 20.71 2.27 1.95
N HIS A 128 20.04 1.13 2.18
CA HIS A 128 20.62 -0.21 1.98
C HIS A 128 20.85 -0.59 0.51
N LEU A 129 20.27 0.16 -0.43
CA LEU A 129 20.43 -0.06 -1.88
C LEU A 129 21.61 0.75 -2.46
N GLU A 130 22.12 1.70 -1.71
CA GLU A 130 23.31 2.45 -2.06
C GLU A 130 24.53 1.52 -1.87
N GLY A 131 25.18 1.19 -2.98
CA GLY A 131 26.39 0.39 -2.93
C GLY A 131 27.53 1.13 -2.19
N PRO A 132 28.58 0.44 -1.73
CA PRO A 132 29.77 1.12 -1.22
C PRO A 132 30.34 2.03 -2.30
N GLU A 133 30.56 3.28 -1.95
CA GLU A 133 31.31 4.24 -2.79
C GLU A 133 32.73 3.74 -3.08
#